data_37e9cde0c3a5d63465eccca7cee8c512
#
_entry.id   37e9cde0c3a5d63465eccca7cee8c512
#
_cell.length_a   1.000
_cell.length_b   1.000
_cell.length_c   1.000
_cell.angle_alpha   90.00
_cell.angle_beta   90.00
_cell.angle_gamma   90.00
#
_symmetry.space_group_name_H-M   'P 1'
#
loop_
_entity.id
_entity.type
_entity.pdbx_description
1 polymer ?
#
loop_
_entity_poly.entity_id
_entity_poly.type
_entity_poly.pdbx_seq_one_letter_code
_entity_poly.pdbx_strand_id
1 'polypeptide(L)'
;MVREYLSYIVPVACTNMLGTIECAESAADVGDDHPARESIIVDGAGAVLGACFGSIFGTTFYIGHPAYKRMGARVMYSVACGFLMSFLVFFGLMATVFQMIELESIHPIVLFADLMMCSQTLEGAPSRYYPAIVLGLMPGICDYILGTFFFAVPTGIIFLGKGALFNSLVLCSICIATIDRNFISGSIWVCIAVFLCMVGVMHSPEIEGQVKKNHQGWRYAAGCCQLLPLFIVLYFCQRKGLVEPAIVDDFNKIQTADTKLMDDSSDGPAKAAKAEP
;
A
#
# COMPACT_ATOMS: atom_id res chain seq x y z
N MET A 1 -16.81 24.81 0.00
CA MET A 1 -16.45 24.04 -1.21
C MET A 1 -15.03 23.47 -1.13
N VAL A 2 -13.93 24.24 -1.27
CA VAL A 2 -12.55 23.67 -1.22
C VAL A 2 -12.28 22.92 0.08
N ARG A 3 -12.74 23.41 1.23
CA ARG A 3 -12.51 22.79 2.54
C ARG A 3 -13.17 21.41 2.71
N GLU A 4 -14.28 21.17 2.03
CA GLU A 4 -15.00 19.89 2.07
C GLU A 4 -14.25 18.82 1.27
N TYR A 5 -13.66 19.21 0.15
CA TYR A 5 -12.87 18.30 -0.68
C TYR A 5 -11.44 18.03 -0.13
N LEU A 6 -10.92 18.90 0.72
CA LEU A 6 -9.57 18.74 1.29
C LEU A 6 -9.44 17.46 2.11
N SER A 7 -10.52 17.06 2.79
CA SER A 7 -10.58 15.80 3.57
C SER A 7 -10.51 14.54 2.71
N TYR A 8 -10.81 14.64 1.42
CA TYR A 8 -10.62 13.55 0.45
C TYR A 8 -9.27 13.65 -0.26
N ILE A 9 -8.90 14.87 -0.68
CA ILE A 9 -7.70 15.10 -1.49
C ILE A 9 -6.44 14.70 -0.72
N VAL A 10 -6.32 15.09 0.55
CA VAL A 10 -5.10 14.82 1.33
C VAL A 10 -4.88 13.31 1.53
N PRO A 11 -5.87 12.52 1.98
CA PRO A 11 -5.72 11.07 2.09
C PRO A 11 -5.35 10.40 0.77
N VAL A 12 -6.06 10.74 -0.31
CA VAL A 12 -5.81 10.18 -1.64
C VAL A 12 -4.41 10.53 -2.14
N ALA A 13 -3.97 11.77 -1.94
CA ALA A 13 -2.61 12.20 -2.31
C ALA A 13 -1.53 11.44 -1.51
N CYS A 14 -1.73 11.25 -0.21
CA CYS A 14 -0.82 10.46 0.62
C CYS A 14 -0.76 9.00 0.16
N THR A 15 -1.90 8.38 -0.16
CA THR A 15 -1.95 7.00 -0.66
C THR A 15 -1.25 6.88 -2.01
N ASN A 16 -1.47 7.83 -2.91
CA ASN A 16 -0.81 7.83 -4.22
C ASN A 16 0.72 7.96 -4.07
N MET A 17 1.19 8.84 -3.18
CA MET A 17 2.62 8.98 -2.88
C MET A 17 3.22 7.68 -2.32
N LEU A 18 2.52 7.00 -1.40
CA LEU A 18 2.96 5.70 -0.88
C LEU A 18 3.02 4.65 -1.98
N GLY A 19 1.99 4.58 -2.84
CA GLY A 19 1.98 3.67 -3.99
C GLY A 19 3.15 3.92 -4.95
N THR A 20 3.54 5.17 -5.17
CA THR A 20 4.72 5.50 -5.99
C THR A 20 6.02 4.99 -5.35
N ILE A 21 6.15 5.08 -4.02
CA ILE A 21 7.32 4.53 -3.29
C ILE A 21 7.35 3.01 -3.41
N GLU A 22 6.23 2.34 -3.16
CA GLU A 22 6.11 0.88 -3.27
C GLU A 22 6.46 0.39 -4.69
N CYS A 23 6.01 1.10 -5.72
CA CYS A 23 6.35 0.77 -7.11
C CYS A 23 7.85 0.94 -7.39
N ALA A 24 8.49 1.98 -6.83
CA ALA A 24 9.93 2.21 -6.98
C ALA A 24 10.75 1.13 -6.27
N GLU A 25 10.36 0.75 -5.04
CA GLU A 25 10.98 -0.33 -4.28
C GLU A 25 10.81 -1.69 -4.98
N SER A 26 9.61 -1.98 -5.47
CA SER A 26 9.33 -3.21 -6.24
C SER A 26 10.13 -3.28 -7.54
N ALA A 27 10.44 -2.16 -8.17
CA ALA A 27 11.33 -2.12 -9.34
C ALA A 27 12.80 -2.36 -8.94
N ALA A 28 13.24 -1.83 -7.79
CA ALA A 28 14.57 -2.04 -7.25
C ALA A 28 14.84 -3.52 -6.93
N ASP A 29 13.84 -4.26 -6.42
CA ASP A 29 13.91 -5.70 -6.14
C ASP A 29 14.24 -6.55 -7.37
N VAL A 30 13.89 -6.08 -8.57
CA VAL A 30 14.22 -6.75 -9.83
C VAL A 30 15.44 -6.15 -10.54
N GLY A 31 16.18 -5.27 -9.85
CA GLY A 31 17.46 -4.70 -10.29
C GLY A 31 17.33 -3.42 -11.12
N ASP A 32 16.17 -2.74 -11.09
CA ASP A 32 15.97 -1.41 -11.69
C ASP A 32 15.80 -0.38 -10.57
N ASP A 33 16.92 0.10 -10.05
CA ASP A 33 16.94 1.07 -8.94
C ASP A 33 16.55 2.45 -9.45
N HIS A 34 15.42 2.94 -8.97
CA HIS A 34 14.91 4.27 -9.24
C HIS A 34 14.85 5.10 -7.95
N PRO A 35 15.46 6.31 -7.93
CA PRO A 35 15.42 7.14 -6.73
C PRO A 35 13.98 7.57 -6.42
N ALA A 36 13.45 7.11 -5.29
CA ALA A 36 12.05 7.33 -4.88
C ALA A 36 11.68 8.82 -4.87
N ARG A 37 12.61 9.71 -4.46
CA ARG A 37 12.36 11.16 -4.43
C ARG A 37 12.09 11.73 -5.81
N GLU A 38 12.87 11.38 -6.81
CA GLU A 38 12.71 11.87 -8.18
C GLU A 38 11.45 11.30 -8.80
N SER A 39 11.17 10.04 -8.53
CA SER A 39 9.95 9.35 -8.96
C SER A 39 8.69 10.05 -8.45
N ILE A 40 8.63 10.41 -7.17
CA ILE A 40 7.50 11.15 -6.57
C ILE A 40 7.34 12.54 -7.21
N ILE A 41 8.45 13.26 -7.48
CA ILE A 41 8.39 14.58 -8.11
C ILE A 41 7.83 14.49 -9.53
N VAL A 42 8.28 13.52 -10.31
CA VAL A 42 7.80 13.31 -11.69
C VAL A 42 6.33 12.91 -11.70
N ASP A 43 5.93 12.00 -10.81
CA ASP A 43 4.53 11.58 -10.65
C ASP A 43 3.63 12.76 -10.25
N GLY A 44 4.05 13.53 -9.24
CA GLY A 44 3.34 14.75 -8.83
C GLY A 44 3.22 15.79 -9.93
N ALA A 45 4.28 16.00 -10.71
CA ALA A 45 4.26 16.91 -11.86
C ALA A 45 3.30 16.41 -12.95
N GLY A 46 3.29 15.10 -13.22
CA GLY A 46 2.34 14.46 -14.13
C GLY A 46 0.89 14.61 -13.68
N ALA A 47 0.63 14.43 -12.39
CA ALA A 47 -0.70 14.62 -11.80
C ALA A 47 -1.19 16.08 -11.93
N VAL A 48 -0.32 17.06 -11.70
CA VAL A 48 -0.64 18.50 -11.87
C VAL A 48 -0.93 18.82 -13.33
N LEU A 49 -0.12 18.32 -14.26
CA LEU A 49 -0.38 18.49 -15.70
C LEU A 49 -1.70 17.86 -16.11
N GLY A 50 -1.97 16.62 -15.68
CA GLY A 50 -3.24 15.94 -15.94
C GLY A 50 -4.42 16.73 -15.40
N ALA A 51 -4.32 17.29 -14.20
CA ALA A 51 -5.36 18.12 -13.60
C ALA A 51 -5.61 19.43 -14.42
N CYS A 52 -4.58 20.04 -14.99
CA CYS A 52 -4.73 21.19 -15.88
C CYS A 52 -5.53 20.86 -17.16
N PHE A 53 -5.46 19.61 -17.62
CA PHE A 53 -6.26 19.10 -18.74
C PHE A 53 -7.59 18.48 -18.33
N GLY A 54 -7.98 18.59 -17.05
CA GLY A 54 -9.27 18.12 -16.53
C GLY A 54 -9.30 16.68 -16.03
N SER A 55 -8.13 16.03 -15.83
CA SER A 55 -8.09 14.72 -15.21
C SER A 55 -8.47 14.81 -13.72
N ILE A 56 -9.39 13.97 -13.30
CA ILE A 56 -9.80 13.85 -11.90
C ILE A 56 -8.84 12.91 -11.12
N PHE A 57 -8.19 12.00 -11.83
CA PHE A 57 -7.29 11.00 -11.24
C PHE A 57 -5.84 11.48 -11.34
N GLY A 58 -5.09 11.27 -10.25
CA GLY A 58 -3.64 11.43 -10.26
C GLY A 58 -2.98 10.36 -11.12
N THR A 59 -1.75 10.63 -11.53
CA THR A 59 -0.88 9.60 -12.11
C THR A 59 -0.27 8.76 -11.00
N THR A 60 0.08 7.51 -11.31
CA THR A 60 0.86 6.65 -10.43
C THR A 60 1.70 5.72 -11.28
N PHE A 61 2.85 5.26 -10.74
CA PHE A 61 3.69 4.29 -11.41
C PHE A 61 3.02 2.92 -11.45
N TYR A 62 3.39 2.13 -12.45
CA TYR A 62 2.82 0.82 -12.64
C TYR A 62 3.54 -0.24 -11.80
N ILE A 63 2.83 -0.83 -10.86
CA ILE A 63 3.36 -1.86 -9.95
C ILE A 63 3.70 -3.18 -10.65
N GLY A 64 3.17 -3.42 -11.83
CA GLY A 64 3.41 -4.64 -12.63
C GLY A 64 4.78 -4.71 -13.31
N HIS A 65 5.66 -3.73 -13.14
CA HIS A 65 7.00 -3.71 -13.75
C HIS A 65 7.81 -5.00 -13.50
N PRO A 66 7.89 -5.55 -12.28
CA PRO A 66 8.61 -6.79 -12.03
C PRO A 66 8.09 -7.98 -12.84
N ALA A 67 6.78 -8.10 -13.02
CA ALA A 67 6.18 -9.17 -13.79
C ALA A 67 6.59 -9.09 -15.27
N TYR A 68 6.54 -7.90 -15.86
CA TYR A 68 6.97 -7.70 -17.24
C TYR A 68 8.47 -7.95 -17.43
N LYS A 69 9.29 -7.56 -16.46
CA LYS A 69 10.73 -7.81 -16.50
C LYS A 69 11.05 -9.31 -16.43
N ARG A 70 10.35 -10.07 -15.59
CA ARG A 70 10.47 -11.54 -15.54
C ARG A 70 10.08 -12.21 -16.87
N MET A 71 9.14 -11.62 -17.63
CA MET A 71 8.77 -12.05 -18.99
C MET A 71 9.78 -11.60 -20.07
N GLY A 72 10.88 -10.94 -19.71
CA GLY A 72 11.90 -10.46 -20.62
C GLY A 72 11.65 -9.09 -21.24
N ALA A 73 10.65 -8.35 -20.79
CA ALA A 73 10.42 -6.98 -21.24
C ALA A 73 11.53 -6.04 -20.74
N ARG A 74 11.85 -5.06 -21.58
CA ARG A 74 12.82 -4.00 -21.26
C ARG A 74 12.10 -2.66 -21.22
N VAL A 75 12.77 -1.60 -20.76
CA VAL A 75 12.22 -0.24 -20.59
C VAL A 75 11.38 0.27 -21.77
N MET A 76 11.65 -0.20 -22.99
CA MET A 76 10.90 0.19 -24.19
C MET A 76 9.41 -0.16 -24.18
N TYR A 77 8.96 -1.14 -23.37
CA TYR A 77 7.53 -1.45 -23.31
C TYR A 77 6.71 -0.27 -22.74
N SER A 78 7.25 0.44 -21.73
CA SER A 78 6.59 1.61 -21.14
C SER A 78 6.45 2.74 -22.15
N VAL A 79 7.51 2.98 -22.92
CA VAL A 79 7.51 3.99 -24.00
C VAL A 79 6.50 3.62 -25.08
N ALA A 80 6.48 2.36 -25.51
CA ALA A 80 5.54 1.87 -26.51
C ALA A 80 4.08 1.97 -26.04
N CYS A 81 3.80 1.56 -24.80
CA CYS A 81 2.48 1.70 -24.20
C CYS A 81 2.06 3.18 -24.08
N GLY A 82 2.94 4.05 -23.60
CA GLY A 82 2.66 5.47 -23.48
C GLY A 82 2.35 6.12 -24.83
N PHE A 83 3.11 5.76 -25.87
CA PHE A 83 2.89 6.26 -27.22
C PHE A 83 1.57 5.75 -27.81
N LEU A 84 1.29 4.46 -27.66
CA LEU A 84 0.04 3.84 -28.14
C LEU A 84 -1.18 4.47 -27.45
N MET A 85 -1.14 4.60 -26.13
CA MET A 85 -2.24 5.21 -25.35
C MET A 85 -2.44 6.67 -25.72
N SER A 86 -1.37 7.45 -25.87
CA SER A 86 -1.44 8.84 -26.30
C SER A 86 -2.08 8.97 -27.70
N PHE A 87 -1.71 8.09 -28.60
CA PHE A 87 -2.29 8.03 -29.95
C PHE A 87 -3.80 7.73 -29.91
N LEU A 88 -4.20 6.69 -29.17
CA LEU A 88 -5.60 6.29 -29.03
C LEU A 88 -6.46 7.41 -28.42
N VAL A 89 -5.93 8.09 -27.40
CA VAL A 89 -6.63 9.22 -26.75
C VAL A 89 -6.73 10.42 -27.67
N PHE A 90 -5.64 10.79 -28.37
CA PHE A 90 -5.60 11.95 -29.26
C PHE A 90 -6.61 11.83 -30.41
N PHE A 91 -6.77 10.64 -30.98
CA PHE A 91 -7.74 10.37 -32.04
C PHE A 91 -9.15 10.02 -31.53
N GLY A 92 -9.40 10.05 -30.22
CA GLY A 92 -10.69 9.70 -29.63
C GLY A 92 -11.08 8.23 -29.76
N LEU A 93 -10.13 7.36 -30.16
CA LEU A 93 -10.36 5.93 -30.37
C LEU A 93 -10.55 5.16 -29.06
N MET A 94 -10.19 5.76 -27.94
CA MET A 94 -10.27 5.11 -26.63
C MET A 94 -11.72 4.73 -26.27
N ALA A 95 -12.71 5.58 -26.61
CA ALA A 95 -14.12 5.26 -26.41
C ALA A 95 -14.57 4.04 -27.21
N THR A 96 -14.06 3.89 -28.45
CA THR A 96 -14.34 2.73 -29.29
C THR A 96 -13.70 1.46 -28.72
N VAL A 97 -12.47 1.54 -28.24
CA VAL A 97 -11.79 0.42 -27.59
C VAL A 97 -12.57 -0.06 -26.36
N PHE A 98 -13.02 0.85 -25.50
CA PHE A 98 -13.85 0.49 -24.33
C PHE A 98 -15.22 -0.08 -24.69
N GLN A 99 -15.80 0.28 -25.84
CA GLN A 99 -17.03 -0.33 -26.32
C GLN A 99 -16.83 -1.73 -26.89
N MET A 100 -15.64 -2.03 -27.41
CA MET A 100 -15.31 -3.35 -27.95
C MET A 100 -14.89 -4.36 -26.87
N ILE A 101 -14.36 -3.87 -25.75
CA ILE A 101 -13.92 -4.71 -24.63
C ILE A 101 -15.03 -4.73 -23.58
N GLU A 102 -15.67 -5.86 -23.43
CA GLU A 102 -16.65 -6.06 -22.34
C GLU A 102 -15.94 -5.99 -20.99
N LEU A 103 -16.55 -5.27 -20.04
CA LEU A 103 -16.00 -5.06 -18.71
C LEU A 103 -15.70 -6.38 -17.99
N GLU A 104 -16.54 -7.38 -18.21
CA GLU A 104 -16.39 -8.74 -17.66
C GLU A 104 -15.10 -9.41 -18.12
N SER A 105 -14.60 -9.09 -19.30
CA SER A 105 -13.35 -9.64 -19.84
C SER A 105 -12.10 -9.05 -19.14
N ILE A 106 -12.22 -7.89 -18.50
CA ILE A 106 -11.12 -7.21 -17.81
C ILE A 106 -10.96 -7.78 -16.37
N HIS A 107 -12.05 -8.18 -15.72
CA HIS A 107 -12.03 -8.66 -14.34
C HIS A 107 -11.02 -9.78 -14.06
N PRO A 108 -10.88 -10.83 -14.90
CA PRO A 108 -9.88 -11.88 -14.67
C PRO A 108 -8.45 -11.37 -14.70
N ILE A 109 -8.15 -10.36 -15.55
CA ILE A 109 -6.81 -9.77 -15.65
C ILE A 109 -6.48 -8.97 -14.40
N VAL A 110 -7.44 -8.18 -13.91
CA VAL A 110 -7.29 -7.41 -12.67
C VAL A 110 -7.11 -8.36 -11.49
N LEU A 111 -7.96 -9.39 -11.37
CA LEU A 111 -7.84 -10.40 -10.32
C LEU A 111 -6.47 -11.10 -10.32
N PHE A 112 -5.97 -11.45 -11.50
CA PHE A 112 -4.64 -12.05 -11.63
C PHE A 112 -3.54 -11.09 -11.16
N ALA A 113 -3.63 -9.81 -11.55
CA ALA A 113 -2.68 -8.79 -11.11
C ALA A 113 -2.70 -8.60 -9.58
N ASP A 114 -3.89 -8.56 -8.98
CA ASP A 114 -4.07 -8.44 -7.52
C ASP A 114 -3.48 -9.64 -6.78
N LEU A 115 -3.71 -10.86 -7.28
CA LEU A 115 -3.13 -12.08 -6.70
C LEU A 115 -1.61 -12.08 -6.80
N MET A 116 -1.05 -11.60 -7.93
CA MET A 116 0.40 -11.47 -8.08
C MET A 116 0.99 -10.45 -7.11
N MET A 117 0.33 -9.31 -6.90
CA MET A 117 0.75 -8.31 -5.92
C MET A 117 0.70 -8.86 -4.49
N CYS A 118 -0.36 -9.57 -4.12
CA CYS A 118 -0.44 -10.24 -2.81
C CYS A 118 0.69 -11.26 -2.61
N SER A 119 0.99 -12.05 -3.64
CA SER A 119 2.10 -13.02 -3.59
C SER A 119 3.45 -12.34 -3.40
N GLN A 120 3.71 -11.27 -4.15
CA GLN A 120 4.97 -10.50 -4.04
C GLN A 120 5.11 -9.86 -2.65
N THR A 121 4.03 -9.33 -2.09
CA THR A 121 4.02 -8.77 -0.73
C THR A 121 4.39 -9.82 0.32
N LEU A 122 3.88 -11.04 0.17
CA LEU A 122 4.19 -12.15 1.08
C LEU A 122 5.60 -12.68 0.88
N GLU A 123 6.10 -12.74 -0.36
CA GLU A 123 7.46 -13.16 -0.68
C GLU A 123 8.51 -12.16 -0.16
N GLY A 124 8.25 -10.86 -0.27
CA GLY A 124 9.15 -9.80 0.18
C GLY A 124 9.14 -9.56 1.69
N ALA A 125 8.12 -10.02 2.41
CA ALA A 125 7.98 -9.78 3.84
C ALA A 125 8.49 -10.96 4.68
N PRO A 126 9.26 -10.71 5.75
CA PRO A 126 9.60 -11.74 6.72
C PRO A 126 8.36 -12.45 7.25
N SER A 127 8.40 -13.79 7.37
CA SER A 127 7.26 -14.62 7.77
C SER A 127 6.63 -14.22 9.11
N ARG A 128 7.40 -13.60 10.00
CA ARG A 128 6.90 -13.06 11.28
C ARG A 128 5.85 -11.95 11.09
N TYR A 129 5.85 -11.23 9.96
CA TYR A 129 4.90 -10.16 9.66
C TYR A 129 3.64 -10.61 8.93
N TYR A 130 3.52 -11.89 8.57
CA TYR A 130 2.31 -12.41 7.92
C TYR A 130 1.02 -12.12 8.71
N PRO A 131 0.97 -12.21 10.05
CA PRO A 131 -0.23 -11.82 10.80
C PRO A 131 -0.59 -10.35 10.63
N ALA A 132 0.41 -9.47 10.52
CA ALA A 132 0.19 -8.04 10.31
C ALA A 132 -0.37 -7.77 8.90
N ILE A 133 0.15 -8.45 7.88
CA ILE A 133 -0.34 -8.34 6.49
C ILE A 133 -1.80 -8.79 6.40
N VAL A 134 -2.12 -9.95 6.98
CA VAL A 134 -3.51 -10.47 7.00
C VAL A 134 -4.45 -9.51 7.73
N LEU A 135 -4.02 -8.95 8.85
CA LEU A 135 -4.80 -7.95 9.58
C LEU A 135 -5.00 -6.67 8.77
N GLY A 136 -3.98 -6.25 8.02
CA GLY A 136 -4.02 -5.09 7.13
C GLY A 136 -4.98 -5.26 5.95
N LEU A 137 -5.26 -6.48 5.49
CA LEU A 137 -6.22 -6.75 4.41
C LEU A 137 -7.68 -6.63 4.87
N MET A 138 -7.97 -6.80 6.17
CA MET A 138 -9.34 -6.83 6.69
C MET A 138 -10.15 -5.56 6.39
N PRO A 139 -9.63 -4.33 6.56
CA PRO A 139 -10.39 -3.12 6.22
C PRO A 139 -10.76 -3.03 4.74
N GLY A 140 -9.87 -3.45 3.84
CA GLY A 140 -10.14 -3.49 2.40
C GLY A 140 -11.27 -4.46 2.05
N ILE A 141 -11.28 -5.65 2.66
CA ILE A 141 -12.37 -6.63 2.51
C ILE A 141 -13.69 -6.05 3.04
N CYS A 142 -13.66 -5.34 4.17
CA CYS A 142 -14.84 -4.69 4.72
C CYS A 142 -15.38 -3.60 3.78
N ASP A 143 -14.51 -2.82 3.17
CA ASP A 143 -14.91 -1.78 2.20
C ASP A 143 -15.52 -2.41 0.92
N TYR A 144 -14.94 -3.49 0.43
CA TYR A 144 -15.51 -4.26 -0.68
C TYR A 144 -16.91 -4.80 -0.35
N ILE A 145 -17.10 -5.34 0.85
CA ILE A 145 -18.43 -5.82 1.31
C ILE A 145 -19.43 -4.66 1.32
N LEU A 146 -19.03 -3.49 1.80
CA LEU A 146 -19.90 -2.29 1.83
C LEU A 146 -20.29 -1.80 0.42
N GLY A 147 -19.39 -1.92 -0.54
CA GLY A 147 -19.65 -1.53 -1.93
C GLY A 147 -20.54 -2.52 -2.69
N THR A 148 -20.53 -3.79 -2.28
CA THR A 148 -21.19 -4.87 -3.04
C THR A 148 -22.53 -5.28 -2.44
N PHE A 149 -22.65 -5.29 -1.11
CA PHE A 149 -23.85 -5.78 -0.43
C PHE A 149 -24.74 -4.64 0.05
N PHE A 150 -25.99 -4.59 -0.46
CA PHE A 150 -27.01 -3.61 -0.08
C PHE A 150 -27.83 -4.04 1.16
N PHE A 151 -27.45 -5.12 1.83
CA PHE A 151 -28.15 -5.62 3.01
C PHE A 151 -27.66 -4.93 4.29
N ALA A 152 -28.40 -5.14 5.40
CA ALA A 152 -28.00 -4.65 6.71
C ALA A 152 -26.67 -5.26 7.15
N VAL A 153 -25.60 -4.49 6.98
CA VAL A 153 -24.24 -4.88 7.35
C VAL A 153 -24.00 -4.54 8.83
N PRO A 154 -23.36 -5.42 9.61
CA PRO A 154 -22.99 -5.12 10.99
C PRO A 154 -22.21 -3.81 11.12
N THR A 155 -22.53 -3.01 12.13
CA THR A 155 -21.94 -1.68 12.34
C THR A 155 -20.40 -1.72 12.38
N GLY A 156 -19.80 -2.79 12.94
CA GLY A 156 -18.34 -2.95 12.97
C GLY A 156 -17.69 -3.01 11.60
N ILE A 157 -18.33 -3.69 10.64
CA ILE A 157 -17.85 -3.78 9.25
C ILE A 157 -17.93 -2.41 8.59
N ILE A 158 -19.00 -1.65 8.83
CA ILE A 158 -19.18 -0.30 8.29
C ILE A 158 -18.02 0.60 8.73
N PHE A 159 -17.70 0.61 10.01
CA PHE A 159 -16.65 1.47 10.54
C PHE A 159 -15.24 1.02 10.15
N LEU A 160 -15.01 -0.29 10.04
CA LEU A 160 -13.71 -0.82 9.62
C LEU A 160 -13.45 -0.56 8.13
N GLY A 161 -14.48 -0.66 7.28
CA GLY A 161 -14.39 -0.39 5.84
C GLY A 161 -14.27 1.10 5.52
N LYS A 162 -14.87 1.98 6.31
CA LYS A 162 -14.76 3.42 6.07
C LYS A 162 -13.36 3.95 6.41
N GLY A 163 -12.68 4.48 5.38
CA GLY A 163 -11.26 4.85 5.46
C GLY A 163 -10.33 3.63 5.42
N ALA A 164 -10.70 2.59 4.68
CA ALA A 164 -10.03 1.29 4.64
C ALA A 164 -8.52 1.39 4.44
N LEU A 165 -8.05 2.25 3.53
CA LEU A 165 -6.63 2.44 3.25
C LEU A 165 -5.84 2.86 4.50
N PHE A 166 -6.33 3.88 5.22
CA PHE A 166 -5.68 4.31 6.46
C PHE A 166 -5.85 3.30 7.58
N ASN A 167 -7.01 2.65 7.68
CA ASN A 167 -7.25 1.60 8.65
C ASN A 167 -6.27 0.44 8.44
N SER A 168 -6.05 0.01 7.19
CA SER A 168 -5.08 -1.02 6.83
C SER A 168 -3.66 -0.63 7.22
N LEU A 169 -3.23 0.56 6.81
CA LEU A 169 -1.88 1.06 7.09
C LEU A 169 -1.61 1.14 8.60
N VAL A 170 -2.53 1.75 9.36
CA VAL A 170 -2.37 1.93 10.80
C VAL A 170 -2.43 0.62 11.56
N LEU A 171 -3.38 -0.27 11.23
CA LEU A 171 -3.49 -1.59 11.87
C LEU A 171 -2.25 -2.45 11.61
N CYS A 172 -1.79 -2.49 10.36
CA CYS A 172 -0.58 -3.21 9.98
C CYS A 172 0.64 -2.66 10.74
N SER A 173 0.82 -1.34 10.76
CA SER A 173 1.95 -0.68 11.43
C SER A 173 1.95 -0.90 12.95
N ILE A 174 0.80 -0.85 13.61
CA ILE A 174 0.68 -1.16 15.05
C ILE A 174 1.01 -2.63 15.30
N CYS A 175 0.54 -3.53 14.44
CA CYS A 175 0.80 -4.95 14.57
C CYS A 175 2.31 -5.26 14.39
N ILE A 176 2.96 -4.69 13.37
CA ILE A 176 4.39 -4.81 13.14
C ILE A 176 5.17 -4.27 14.34
N ALA A 177 4.85 -3.06 14.83
CA ALA A 177 5.50 -2.48 16.00
C ALA A 177 5.35 -3.35 17.25
N THR A 178 4.24 -4.07 17.38
CA THR A 178 4.01 -5.01 18.48
C THR A 178 4.85 -6.27 18.32
N ILE A 179 4.93 -6.83 17.12
CA ILE A 179 5.74 -8.01 16.79
C ILE A 179 7.22 -7.71 17.04
N ASP A 180 7.70 -6.55 16.60
CA ASP A 180 9.08 -6.10 16.75
C ASP A 180 9.39 -5.59 18.18
N ARG A 181 8.40 -5.56 19.06
CA ARG A 181 8.53 -5.04 20.43
C ARG A 181 9.02 -3.59 20.46
N ASN A 182 8.77 -2.83 19.39
CA ASN A 182 9.09 -1.42 19.30
C ASN A 182 7.91 -0.57 19.81
N PHE A 183 7.77 -0.51 21.13
CA PHE A 183 6.63 0.14 21.76
C PHE A 183 6.60 1.65 21.58
N ILE A 184 7.73 2.30 21.28
CA ILE A 184 7.77 3.73 20.93
C ILE A 184 7.09 3.95 19.59
N SER A 185 7.47 3.18 18.56
CA SER A 185 6.85 3.25 17.23
C SER A 185 5.36 2.92 17.32
N GLY A 186 4.98 1.88 18.07
CA GLY A 186 3.59 1.54 18.33
C GLY A 186 2.79 2.68 18.95
N SER A 187 3.36 3.38 19.94
CA SER A 187 2.72 4.55 20.56
C SER A 187 2.51 5.70 19.57
N ILE A 188 3.47 5.96 18.69
CA ILE A 188 3.37 6.98 17.65
C ILE A 188 2.22 6.64 16.68
N TRP A 189 2.16 5.39 16.22
CA TRP A 189 1.09 4.94 15.32
C TRP A 189 -0.29 5.00 15.97
N VAL A 190 -0.40 4.70 17.26
CA VAL A 190 -1.66 4.87 18.00
C VAL A 190 -2.04 6.35 18.13
N CYS A 191 -1.09 7.26 18.37
CA CYS A 191 -1.37 8.70 18.36
C CYS A 191 -1.86 9.18 16.99
N ILE A 192 -1.24 8.70 15.91
CA ILE A 192 -1.70 8.98 14.53
C ILE A 192 -3.12 8.46 14.33
N ALA A 193 -3.41 7.22 14.75
CA ALA A 193 -4.75 6.64 14.68
C ALA A 193 -5.81 7.50 15.39
N VAL A 194 -5.51 7.90 16.62
CA VAL A 194 -6.40 8.78 17.41
C VAL A 194 -6.66 10.09 16.68
N PHE A 195 -5.61 10.72 16.17
CA PHE A 195 -5.72 11.96 15.41
C PHE A 195 -6.59 11.78 14.15
N LEU A 196 -6.36 10.73 13.36
CA LEU A 196 -7.14 10.46 12.15
C LEU A 196 -8.62 10.13 12.46
N CYS A 197 -8.88 9.43 13.56
CA CYS A 197 -10.25 9.19 14.04
C CYS A 197 -10.93 10.49 14.48
N MET A 198 -10.20 11.40 15.13
CA MET A 198 -10.74 12.70 15.57
C MET A 198 -11.06 13.63 14.40
N VAL A 199 -10.23 13.60 13.36
CA VAL A 199 -10.46 14.35 12.11
C VAL A 199 -11.62 13.74 11.30
N GLY A 200 -11.96 12.46 11.54
CA GLY A 200 -13.03 11.75 10.82
C GLY A 200 -12.58 11.12 9.51
N VAL A 201 -11.28 10.90 9.33
CA VAL A 201 -10.70 10.22 8.16
C VAL A 201 -10.78 8.71 8.32
N MET A 202 -10.65 8.21 9.56
CA MET A 202 -10.77 6.79 9.92
C MET A 202 -12.07 6.54 10.69
N HIS A 203 -12.66 5.36 10.46
CA HIS A 203 -13.83 4.86 11.18
C HIS A 203 -15.04 5.82 11.17
N SER A 204 -15.18 6.64 10.13
CA SER A 204 -16.31 7.55 9.99
C SER A 204 -17.22 7.12 8.84
N PRO A 205 -18.55 7.00 9.05
CA PRO A 205 -19.50 6.69 7.98
C PRO A 205 -19.67 7.84 6.98
N GLU A 206 -19.36 9.07 7.40
CA GLU A 206 -19.40 10.27 6.57
C GLU A 206 -18.09 11.02 6.72
N ILE A 207 -17.39 11.25 5.61
CA ILE A 207 -16.20 12.10 5.56
C ILE A 207 -16.68 13.57 5.50
N GLU A 208 -17.59 13.91 6.36
CA GLU A 208 -17.91 15.30 6.62
C GLU A 208 -17.08 15.73 7.83
N GLY A 209 -16.19 16.71 7.61
CA GLY A 209 -15.38 17.36 8.64
C GLY A 209 -16.22 18.10 9.70
N GLN A 210 -17.19 17.43 10.23
CA GLN A 210 -18.02 17.88 11.33
C GLN A 210 -17.65 17.12 12.60
N VAL A 211 -16.62 17.61 13.28
CA VAL A 211 -16.33 17.29 14.69
C VAL A 211 -17.59 17.33 15.57
N LYS A 212 -18.63 18.04 15.15
CA LYS A 212 -19.88 18.20 15.90
C LYS A 212 -20.92 17.09 15.71
N LYS A 213 -20.87 16.29 14.65
CA LYS A 213 -21.88 15.24 14.39
C LYS A 213 -21.37 13.81 14.59
N ASN A 214 -20.06 13.63 14.69
CA ASN A 214 -19.46 12.30 14.73
C ASN A 214 -19.30 11.77 16.16
N HIS A 215 -20.40 11.53 16.85
CA HIS A 215 -20.40 10.87 18.17
C HIS A 215 -19.76 9.48 18.15
N GLN A 216 -19.56 8.87 16.98
CA GLN A 216 -19.04 7.51 16.85
C GLN A 216 -17.53 7.49 16.61
N GLY A 217 -16.96 8.43 15.85
CA GLY A 217 -15.51 8.58 15.73
C GLY A 217 -14.82 8.78 17.09
N TRP A 218 -15.48 9.44 18.00
CA TRP A 218 -15.05 9.60 19.40
C TRP A 218 -14.90 8.28 20.15
N ARG A 219 -15.79 7.34 19.92
CA ARG A 219 -15.73 6.00 20.54
C ARG A 219 -14.53 5.20 20.02
N TYR A 220 -14.23 5.30 18.73
CA TYR A 220 -13.06 4.63 18.13
C TYR A 220 -11.76 5.31 18.55
N ALA A 221 -11.71 6.64 18.60
CA ALA A 221 -10.58 7.38 19.15
C ALA A 221 -10.32 6.98 20.61
N ALA A 222 -11.38 6.87 21.43
CA ALA A 222 -11.27 6.39 22.80
C ALA A 222 -10.76 4.95 22.88
N GLY A 223 -11.23 4.06 21.96
CA GLY A 223 -10.74 2.70 21.86
C GLY A 223 -9.24 2.64 21.51
N CYS A 224 -8.80 3.42 20.56
CA CYS A 224 -7.37 3.54 20.22
C CYS A 224 -6.56 4.12 21.39
N CYS A 225 -7.09 5.10 22.12
CA CYS A 225 -6.43 5.66 23.29
C CYS A 225 -6.16 4.64 24.39
N GLN A 226 -6.97 3.56 24.49
CA GLN A 226 -6.73 2.50 25.49
C GLN A 226 -5.45 1.71 25.20
N LEU A 227 -4.96 1.69 23.98
CA LEU A 227 -3.69 1.03 23.63
C LEU A 227 -2.46 1.84 24.10
N LEU A 228 -2.57 3.17 24.21
CA LEU A 228 -1.46 4.04 24.64
C LEU A 228 -0.87 3.65 25.99
N PRO A 229 -1.67 3.55 27.08
CA PRO A 229 -1.12 3.17 28.40
C PRO A 229 -0.50 1.77 28.37
N LEU A 230 -1.07 0.84 27.58
CA LEU A 230 -0.49 -0.49 27.41
C LEU A 230 0.92 -0.42 26.80
N PHE A 231 1.10 0.31 25.71
CA PHE A 231 2.42 0.48 25.09
C PHE A 231 3.41 1.21 26.00
N ILE A 232 2.95 2.21 26.74
CA ILE A 232 3.77 2.93 27.71
C ILE A 232 4.25 1.98 28.83
N VAL A 233 3.33 1.18 29.39
CA VAL A 233 3.69 0.18 30.42
C VAL A 233 4.66 -0.84 29.88
N LEU A 234 4.44 -1.38 28.69
CA LEU A 234 5.33 -2.34 28.04
C LEU A 234 6.71 -1.74 27.77
N TYR A 235 6.78 -0.48 27.37
CA TYR A 235 8.05 0.24 27.20
C TYR A 235 8.82 0.36 28.52
N PHE A 236 8.15 0.71 29.62
CA PHE A 236 8.80 0.76 30.94
C PHE A 236 9.23 -0.62 31.43
N CYS A 237 8.43 -1.66 31.18
CA CYS A 237 8.79 -3.04 31.47
C CYS A 237 10.03 -3.49 30.67
N GLN A 238 10.11 -3.10 29.42
CA GLN A 238 11.26 -3.36 28.56
C GLN A 238 12.53 -2.66 29.08
N ARG A 239 12.42 -1.40 29.50
CA ARG A 239 13.54 -0.68 30.14
C ARG A 239 14.02 -1.30 31.45
N LYS A 240 13.13 -1.96 32.18
CA LYS A 240 13.46 -2.68 33.42
C LYS A 240 13.96 -4.12 33.17
N GLY A 241 14.10 -4.56 31.94
CA GLY A 241 14.52 -5.90 31.56
C GLY A 241 13.48 -7.00 31.81
N LEU A 242 12.21 -6.64 32.05
CA LEU A 242 11.12 -7.59 32.23
C LEU A 242 10.56 -8.09 30.88
N VAL A 243 10.81 -7.38 29.80
CA VAL A 243 10.43 -7.71 28.42
C VAL A 243 11.70 -7.66 27.58
N GLU A 244 11.83 -8.60 26.63
CA GLU A 244 12.96 -8.65 25.72
C GLU A 244 13.10 -7.34 24.90
N PRO A 245 14.34 -6.98 24.51
CA PRO A 245 14.60 -5.76 23.75
C PRO A 245 13.89 -5.78 22.38
N ALA A 246 13.71 -4.60 21.79
CA ALA A 246 13.18 -4.46 20.47
C ALA A 246 14.03 -5.22 19.45
N ILE A 247 13.38 -5.88 18.51
CA ILE A 247 14.03 -6.56 17.41
C ILE A 247 14.45 -5.48 16.41
N VAL A 248 15.74 -5.22 16.33
CA VAL A 248 16.32 -4.30 15.33
C VAL A 248 16.88 -5.18 14.22
N ASP A 249 16.07 -5.42 13.20
CA ASP A 249 16.57 -6.04 11.98
C ASP A 249 17.11 -4.97 11.06
N ASP A 250 18.34 -5.13 10.63
CA ASP A 250 18.86 -4.48 9.44
C ASP A 250 18.15 -5.12 8.21
N PHE A 251 17.02 -4.58 7.82
CA PHE A 251 16.24 -5.04 6.67
C PHE A 251 17.11 -5.15 5.39
N ASN A 252 18.08 -4.23 5.24
CA ASN A 252 19.08 -4.27 4.17
C ASN A 252 20.05 -5.47 4.24
N LYS A 253 20.27 -6.07 5.41
CA LYS A 253 21.13 -7.26 5.51
C LYS A 253 20.40 -8.53 5.10
N ILE A 254 19.12 -8.60 5.31
CA ILE A 254 18.30 -9.76 4.95
C ILE A 254 18.14 -9.79 3.43
N GLN A 255 17.78 -8.67 2.80
CA GLN A 255 17.69 -8.58 1.35
C GLN A 255 19.02 -8.88 0.63
N THR A 256 20.15 -8.37 1.15
CA THR A 256 21.46 -8.69 0.56
C THR A 256 21.89 -10.15 0.79
N ALA A 257 21.43 -10.81 1.84
CA ALA A 257 21.70 -12.23 2.06
C ALA A 257 20.85 -13.11 1.13
N ASP A 258 19.57 -12.78 0.94
CA ASP A 258 18.67 -13.49 0.02
C ASP A 258 19.07 -13.30 -1.46
N THR A 259 19.50 -12.09 -1.84
CA THR A 259 20.00 -11.82 -3.18
C THR A 259 21.30 -12.61 -3.47
N LYS A 260 22.19 -12.72 -2.49
CA LYS A 260 23.41 -13.55 -2.62
C LYS A 260 23.10 -15.04 -2.73
N LEU A 261 22.11 -15.54 -1.99
CA LEU A 261 21.69 -16.94 -2.07
C LEU A 261 21.03 -17.26 -3.44
N MET A 262 20.31 -16.32 -4.01
CA MET A 262 19.74 -16.46 -5.36
C MET A 262 20.82 -16.40 -6.45
N ASP A 263 21.83 -15.55 -6.34
CA ASP A 263 22.97 -15.47 -7.27
C ASP A 263 23.81 -16.74 -7.20
N ASP A 264 24.12 -17.27 -6.03
CA ASP A 264 24.86 -18.53 -5.88
C ASP A 264 24.07 -19.74 -6.42
N SER A 265 22.74 -19.73 -6.35
CA SER A 265 21.91 -20.79 -6.93
C SER A 265 21.80 -20.72 -8.46
N SER A 266 21.94 -19.53 -9.06
CA SER A 266 21.90 -19.33 -10.50
C SER A 266 23.23 -19.68 -11.20
N ASP A 267 24.35 -19.58 -10.50
CA ASP A 267 25.69 -19.90 -11.00
C ASP A 267 26.04 -21.41 -10.92
N GLY A 268 25.24 -22.22 -10.25
CA GLY A 268 25.47 -23.62 -10.01
C GLY A 268 25.51 -24.50 -11.29
N PRO A 269 24.58 -24.42 -12.24
CA PRO A 269 24.57 -25.30 -13.42
C PRO A 269 25.52 -24.86 -14.53
N ALA A 270 25.89 -23.57 -14.59
CA ALA A 270 26.76 -23.07 -15.67
C ALA A 270 28.25 -23.39 -15.46
N LYS A 271 28.71 -23.59 -14.23
CA LYS A 271 30.10 -23.99 -13.92
C LYS A 271 30.34 -25.48 -14.06
N ALA A 272 29.31 -26.32 -13.86
CA ALA A 272 29.42 -27.77 -14.05
C ALA A 272 29.56 -28.16 -15.53
N ALA A 273 28.98 -27.39 -16.47
CA ALA A 273 29.05 -27.66 -17.90
C ALA A 273 30.38 -27.26 -18.58
N LYS A 274 31.26 -26.55 -17.87
CA LYS A 274 32.60 -26.15 -18.40
C LYS A 274 33.77 -26.97 -17.86
N ALA A 275 33.51 -27.99 -17.04
CA ALA A 275 34.55 -28.79 -16.39
C ALA A 275 34.67 -30.23 -16.92
N GLU A 276 34.03 -30.56 -18.04
CA GLU A 276 34.33 -31.83 -18.74
C GLU A 276 35.27 -31.58 -19.93
N PRO A 277 36.37 -32.33 -20.02
CA PRO A 277 37.44 -32.14 -21.00
C PRO A 277 37.08 -32.58 -22.42
#